data_3c79eb600c979465998d56d3b1d6cf53
#
_entry.id   3c79eb600c979465998d56d3b1d6cf53
#
_cell.length_a   1.000
_cell.length_b   1.000
_cell.length_c   1.000
_cell.angle_alpha   90.00
_cell.angle_beta   90.00
_cell.angle_gamma   90.00
#
_symmetry.space_group_name_H-M   'P 1'
#
loop_
_entity.id
_entity.type
_entity.pdbx_description
1 polymer ?
#
loop_
_entity_poly.entity_id
_entity_poly.type
_entity_poly.pdbx_seq_one_letter_code
_entity_poly.pdbx_strand_id
1 'polypeptide(L)'
;MFDGVSSRYDLLNRLMTFNQDRLWRQAMWREVPEDARAVLDLCTGDGTSLPGLRRPGRTVLGMDVSFGMLEAATDYRTTGWGPRLVCADAFRLPLRDGALDAVTIAFGVRNLRPRPHALNEIRRVLAPGGTLVVLEATAPPPGPLAGPQRFYVRRVVPLLGHLSPDPSAYAYLSRSIFEFGAGPEFEHDLAAAGFTIVHRRAFLFGSTRLWTAHLSSATEGSAAIRPPAVQSATAGGASGARPHPAVVARDAEWRAWALINLVVAAALTASLVWVLWILTKSGSDLPLARWQKQIGWVLSILGILVFGARTGRLAFRAFGPAPRRQA
;
A
#
# COMPACT_ATOMS: atom_id res chain seq x y z
N MET A 1 -19.27 10.73 -6.31
CA MET A 1 -17.96 11.42 -6.26
C MET A 1 -16.93 10.73 -7.17
N PHE A 2 -16.94 9.41 -7.30
CA PHE A 2 -15.98 8.66 -8.12
C PHE A 2 -16.48 8.28 -9.51
N ASP A 3 -17.72 8.57 -9.86
CA ASP A 3 -18.37 8.11 -11.11
C ASP A 3 -17.90 8.79 -12.41
N GLY A 4 -17.06 9.82 -12.33
CA GLY A 4 -16.56 10.57 -13.51
C GLY A 4 -15.06 10.43 -13.78
N VAL A 5 -14.36 9.51 -13.12
CA VAL A 5 -12.89 9.49 -13.09
C VAL A 5 -12.36 8.28 -13.87
N SER A 6 -12.01 8.48 -15.16
CA SER A 6 -11.53 7.38 -16.01
C SER A 6 -9.99 7.42 -16.27
N SER A 7 -9.54 7.27 -17.48
CA SER A 7 -8.15 6.97 -17.90
C SER A 7 -7.02 7.88 -17.39
N ARG A 8 -7.32 9.15 -17.04
CA ARG A 8 -6.31 10.08 -16.50
C ARG A 8 -6.03 9.87 -15.01
N TYR A 9 -6.97 9.25 -14.28
CA TYR A 9 -6.82 8.95 -12.85
C TYR A 9 -5.65 8.00 -12.58
N ASP A 10 -5.52 6.96 -13.37
CA ASP A 10 -4.42 6.01 -13.28
C ASP A 10 -3.05 6.66 -13.52
N LEU A 11 -2.97 7.55 -14.53
CA LEU A 11 -1.73 8.26 -14.81
C LEU A 11 -1.32 9.15 -13.64
N LEU A 12 -2.27 9.91 -13.08
CA LEU A 12 -2.00 10.79 -11.95
C LEU A 12 -1.66 10.01 -10.68
N ASN A 13 -2.36 8.90 -10.41
CA ASN A 13 -2.02 8.01 -9.31
C ASN A 13 -0.61 7.44 -9.46
N ARG A 14 -0.22 7.01 -10.65
CA ARG A 14 1.16 6.56 -10.96
C ARG A 14 2.18 7.66 -10.74
N LEU A 15 1.89 8.89 -11.16
CA LEU A 15 2.77 10.04 -10.93
C LEU A 15 2.90 10.34 -9.43
N MET A 16 1.79 10.39 -8.68
CA MET A 16 1.79 10.67 -7.24
C MET A 16 2.47 9.58 -6.42
N THR A 17 2.37 8.32 -6.85
CA THR A 17 2.98 7.19 -6.15
C THR A 17 4.36 6.83 -6.69
N PHE A 18 4.85 7.57 -7.70
CA PHE A 18 6.07 7.21 -8.44
C PHE A 18 6.01 5.78 -8.98
N ASN A 19 4.82 5.37 -9.47
CA ASN A 19 4.52 4.01 -9.97
C ASN A 19 4.80 2.88 -8.95
N GLN A 20 4.80 3.20 -7.64
CA GLN A 20 5.05 2.22 -6.58
C GLN A 20 3.77 1.50 -6.12
N ASP A 21 2.60 2.01 -6.45
CA ASP A 21 1.31 1.40 -6.16
C ASP A 21 1.23 -0.06 -6.62
N ARG A 22 1.82 -0.39 -7.77
CA ARG A 22 1.93 -1.78 -8.27
C ARG A 22 2.73 -2.68 -7.33
N LEU A 23 3.86 -2.19 -6.81
CA LEU A 23 4.69 -2.94 -5.87
C LEU A 23 3.98 -3.15 -4.53
N TRP A 24 3.22 -2.16 -4.09
CA TRP A 24 2.45 -2.24 -2.86
C TRP A 24 1.29 -3.23 -3.00
N ARG A 25 0.58 -3.22 -4.15
CA ARG A 25 -0.46 -4.22 -4.46
C ARG A 25 0.12 -5.62 -4.58
N GLN A 26 1.30 -5.78 -5.21
CA GLN A 26 1.98 -7.08 -5.23
C GLN A 26 2.31 -7.59 -3.83
N ALA A 27 2.72 -6.70 -2.92
CA ALA A 27 2.93 -7.07 -1.53
C ALA A 27 1.61 -7.50 -0.87
N MET A 28 0.50 -6.79 -1.12
CA MET A 28 -0.83 -7.13 -0.62
C MET A 28 -1.30 -8.51 -1.12
N TRP A 29 -1.12 -8.81 -2.40
CA TRP A 29 -1.53 -10.10 -2.97
C TRP A 29 -0.78 -11.30 -2.36
N ARG A 30 0.46 -11.09 -1.93
CA ARG A 30 1.29 -12.13 -1.28
C ARG A 30 0.86 -12.44 0.14
N GLU A 31 0.11 -11.53 0.77
CA GLU A 31 -0.45 -11.74 2.11
C GLU A 31 -1.76 -12.54 2.08
N VAL A 32 -2.40 -12.68 0.92
CA VAL A 32 -3.59 -13.50 0.77
C VAL A 32 -3.18 -14.98 0.79
N PRO A 33 -3.73 -15.82 1.70
CA PRO A 33 -3.37 -17.22 1.81
C PRO A 33 -3.48 -17.95 0.47
N GLU A 34 -2.52 -18.83 0.17
CA GLU A 34 -2.48 -19.54 -1.12
C GLU A 34 -3.65 -20.49 -1.30
N ASP A 35 -4.14 -21.06 -0.20
CA ASP A 35 -5.29 -21.98 -0.12
C ASP A 35 -6.65 -21.29 -0.07
N ALA A 36 -6.68 -19.94 0.08
CA ALA A 36 -7.92 -19.17 0.04
C ALA A 36 -8.67 -19.39 -1.27
N ARG A 37 -9.91 -19.87 -1.21
CA ARG A 37 -10.75 -20.20 -2.37
C ARG A 37 -11.78 -19.12 -2.69
N ALA A 38 -12.29 -18.44 -1.68
CA ALA A 38 -13.26 -17.36 -1.81
C ALA A 38 -12.63 -16.05 -1.31
N VAL A 39 -12.31 -15.14 -2.22
CA VAL A 39 -11.63 -13.87 -1.90
C VAL A 39 -12.48 -12.71 -2.40
N LEU A 40 -12.70 -11.73 -1.53
CA LEU A 40 -13.35 -10.46 -1.85
C LEU A 40 -12.30 -9.35 -1.93
N ASP A 41 -12.28 -8.60 -3.02
CA ASP A 41 -11.65 -7.28 -3.10
C ASP A 41 -12.74 -6.23 -2.85
N LEU A 42 -12.76 -5.67 -1.65
CA LEU A 42 -13.75 -4.67 -1.21
C LEU A 42 -13.22 -3.27 -1.48
N CYS A 43 -14.08 -2.37 -1.93
CA CYS A 43 -13.71 -1.09 -2.53
C CYS A 43 -12.80 -1.31 -3.75
N THR A 44 -13.19 -2.23 -4.62
CA THR A 44 -12.38 -2.68 -5.75
C THR A 44 -12.13 -1.59 -6.80
N GLY A 45 -13.00 -0.58 -6.86
CA GLY A 45 -12.93 0.52 -7.80
C GLY A 45 -12.95 0.01 -9.26
N ASP A 46 -11.96 0.43 -10.03
CA ASP A 46 -11.72 0.02 -11.42
C ASP A 46 -11.18 -1.42 -11.57
N GLY A 47 -11.08 -2.17 -10.48
CA GLY A 47 -10.64 -3.56 -10.50
C GLY A 47 -9.13 -3.77 -10.62
N THR A 48 -8.31 -2.72 -10.48
CA THR A 48 -6.84 -2.80 -10.63
C THR A 48 -6.21 -3.91 -9.77
N SER A 49 -6.80 -4.27 -8.62
CA SER A 49 -6.29 -5.34 -7.75
C SER A 49 -6.67 -6.75 -8.19
N LEU A 50 -7.76 -6.92 -8.93
CA LEU A 50 -8.37 -8.23 -9.22
C LEU A 50 -7.46 -9.22 -9.94
N PRO A 51 -6.68 -8.82 -10.98
CA PRO A 51 -5.81 -9.77 -11.69
C PRO A 51 -4.76 -10.42 -10.79
N GLY A 52 -4.23 -9.70 -9.80
CA GLY A 52 -3.22 -10.23 -8.89
C GLY A 52 -3.76 -11.20 -7.84
N LEU A 53 -5.07 -11.20 -7.61
CA LEU A 53 -5.75 -12.13 -6.70
C LEU A 53 -6.08 -13.47 -7.36
N ARG A 54 -6.01 -13.55 -8.69
CA ARG A 54 -6.34 -14.76 -9.45
C ARG A 54 -5.40 -15.92 -9.10
N ARG A 55 -6.01 -17.09 -8.82
CA ARG A 55 -5.33 -18.38 -8.65
C ARG A 55 -6.23 -19.51 -9.20
N PRO A 56 -5.68 -20.63 -9.64
CA PRO A 56 -6.49 -21.81 -9.97
C PRO A 56 -7.39 -22.22 -8.80
N GLY A 57 -8.67 -22.48 -9.06
CA GLY A 57 -9.65 -22.86 -8.05
C GLY A 57 -10.12 -21.77 -7.10
N ARG A 58 -9.63 -20.52 -7.26
CA ARG A 58 -10.04 -19.36 -6.46
C ARG A 58 -11.16 -18.58 -7.15
N THR A 59 -12.24 -18.34 -6.42
CA THR A 59 -13.28 -17.37 -6.80
C THR A 59 -12.88 -16.01 -6.27
N VAL A 60 -12.84 -15.00 -7.14
CA VAL A 60 -12.58 -13.61 -6.78
C VAL A 60 -13.83 -12.78 -7.03
N LEU A 61 -14.26 -12.06 -6.00
CA LEU A 61 -15.35 -11.09 -6.04
C LEU A 61 -14.77 -9.69 -5.95
N GLY A 62 -15.25 -8.77 -6.79
CA GLY A 62 -14.96 -7.33 -6.64
C GLY A 62 -16.23 -6.61 -6.22
N MET A 63 -16.20 -5.85 -5.13
CA MET A 63 -17.34 -5.06 -4.67
C MET A 63 -16.95 -3.60 -4.47
N ASP A 64 -17.81 -2.71 -4.96
CA ASP A 64 -17.71 -1.27 -4.74
C ASP A 64 -19.11 -0.65 -4.67
N VAL A 65 -19.24 0.46 -3.98
CA VAL A 65 -20.49 1.22 -3.92
C VAL A 65 -20.71 2.08 -5.17
N SER A 66 -19.63 2.41 -5.89
CA SER A 66 -19.66 3.22 -7.12
C SER A 66 -19.86 2.34 -8.34
N PHE A 67 -21.05 2.46 -8.94
CA PHE A 67 -21.36 1.74 -10.17
C PHE A 67 -20.46 2.17 -11.33
N GLY A 68 -20.15 3.47 -11.45
CA GLY A 68 -19.27 3.99 -12.51
C GLY A 68 -17.85 3.45 -12.42
N MET A 69 -17.34 3.22 -11.21
CA MET A 69 -16.03 2.56 -11.03
C MET A 69 -16.08 1.09 -11.46
N LEU A 70 -17.16 0.39 -11.14
CA LEU A 70 -17.34 -1.01 -11.58
C LEU A 70 -17.53 -1.14 -13.09
N GLU A 71 -18.12 -0.15 -13.75
CA GLU A 71 -18.18 -0.11 -15.22
C GLU A 71 -16.77 -0.04 -15.82
N ALA A 72 -15.88 0.78 -15.26
CA ALA A 72 -14.48 0.85 -15.69
C ALA A 72 -13.72 -0.47 -15.46
N ALA A 73 -14.14 -1.29 -14.49
CA ALA A 73 -13.57 -2.61 -14.22
C ALA A 73 -14.00 -3.69 -15.24
N THR A 74 -14.89 -3.38 -16.17
CA THR A 74 -15.45 -4.38 -17.12
C THR A 74 -14.45 -4.90 -18.15
N ASP A 75 -13.35 -4.21 -18.39
CA ASP A 75 -12.29 -4.66 -19.32
C ASP A 75 -11.73 -6.04 -18.96
N TYR A 76 -11.82 -6.43 -17.68
CA TYR A 76 -11.44 -7.77 -17.24
C TYR A 76 -12.43 -8.87 -17.66
N ARG A 77 -13.65 -8.51 -18.10
CA ARG A 77 -14.66 -9.47 -18.58
C ARG A 77 -14.31 -10.03 -19.97
N THR A 78 -13.56 -9.30 -20.77
CA THR A 78 -13.20 -9.68 -22.15
C THR A 78 -12.09 -10.74 -22.22
N THR A 79 -11.40 -11.01 -21.13
CA THR A 79 -10.26 -11.94 -21.08
C THR A 79 -10.64 -13.39 -20.82
N GLY A 80 -11.92 -13.76 -20.87
CA GLY A 80 -12.42 -15.10 -20.54
C GLY A 80 -12.33 -15.47 -19.03
N TRP A 81 -11.76 -14.59 -18.23
CA TRP A 81 -11.81 -14.63 -16.79
C TRP A 81 -12.48 -13.35 -16.29
N GLY A 82 -13.77 -13.44 -16.03
CA GLY A 82 -14.53 -12.33 -15.45
C GLY A 82 -14.61 -12.47 -13.93
N PRO A 83 -13.96 -11.60 -13.12
CA PRO A 83 -14.31 -11.49 -11.72
C PRO A 83 -15.79 -11.15 -11.59
N ARG A 84 -16.44 -11.65 -10.56
CA ARG A 84 -17.83 -11.29 -10.28
C ARG A 84 -17.82 -9.90 -9.66
N LEU A 85 -18.31 -8.89 -10.37
CA LEU A 85 -18.43 -7.52 -9.90
C LEU A 85 -19.83 -7.29 -9.36
N VAL A 86 -19.93 -6.72 -8.16
CA VAL A 86 -21.20 -6.45 -7.49
C VAL A 86 -21.18 -5.03 -6.93
N CYS A 87 -22.18 -4.24 -7.27
CA CYS A 87 -22.40 -2.94 -6.64
C CYS A 87 -23.01 -3.18 -5.25
N ALA A 88 -22.26 -2.88 -4.20
CA ALA A 88 -22.65 -3.18 -2.83
C ALA A 88 -22.07 -2.17 -1.83
N ASP A 89 -22.82 -1.97 -0.75
CA ASP A 89 -22.37 -1.17 0.38
C ASP A 89 -21.51 -2.03 1.32
N ALA A 90 -20.31 -1.54 1.67
CA ALA A 90 -19.39 -2.19 2.60
C ALA A 90 -19.97 -2.38 4.02
N PHE A 91 -21.01 -1.63 4.37
CA PHE A 91 -21.70 -1.74 5.65
C PHE A 91 -22.80 -2.81 5.66
N ARG A 92 -23.15 -3.35 4.47
CA ARG A 92 -24.17 -4.38 4.30
C ARG A 92 -23.87 -5.24 3.06
N LEU A 93 -22.92 -6.14 3.21
CA LEU A 93 -22.47 -7.01 2.12
C LEU A 93 -23.53 -8.08 1.80
N PRO A 94 -23.88 -8.30 0.53
CA PRO A 94 -24.85 -9.30 0.10
C PRO A 94 -24.25 -10.73 0.13
N LEU A 95 -23.62 -11.07 1.23
CA LEU A 95 -22.95 -12.35 1.46
C LEU A 95 -23.42 -12.95 2.79
N ARG A 96 -23.49 -14.28 2.85
CA ARG A 96 -23.77 -15.00 4.07
C ARG A 96 -22.57 -14.93 5.03
N ASP A 97 -22.83 -15.19 6.31
CA ASP A 97 -21.80 -15.29 7.35
C ASP A 97 -20.78 -16.37 6.98
N GLY A 98 -19.51 -16.09 7.20
CA GLY A 98 -18.41 -17.03 6.99
C GLY A 98 -18.22 -17.47 5.52
N ALA A 99 -18.66 -16.67 4.54
CA ALA A 99 -18.61 -17.06 3.13
C ALA A 99 -17.23 -16.90 2.49
N LEU A 100 -16.31 -16.18 3.12
CA LEU A 100 -15.03 -15.76 2.54
C LEU A 100 -13.85 -16.27 3.36
N ASP A 101 -12.80 -16.71 2.66
CA ASP A 101 -11.52 -17.04 3.27
C ASP A 101 -10.63 -15.79 3.45
N ALA A 102 -10.75 -14.82 2.55
CA ALA A 102 -10.01 -13.57 2.67
C ALA A 102 -10.79 -12.37 2.10
N VAL A 103 -10.50 -11.19 2.68
CA VAL A 103 -10.94 -9.90 2.19
C VAL A 103 -9.70 -9.02 1.97
N THR A 104 -9.60 -8.36 0.82
CA THR A 104 -8.60 -7.34 0.52
C THR A 104 -9.24 -5.98 0.38
N ILE A 105 -8.57 -4.93 0.86
CA ILE A 105 -8.97 -3.53 0.64
C ILE A 105 -7.73 -2.74 0.25
N ALA A 106 -7.74 -2.14 -0.93
CA ALA A 106 -6.64 -1.29 -1.38
C ALA A 106 -7.10 0.16 -1.56
N PHE A 107 -6.65 1.05 -0.68
CA PHE A 107 -6.93 2.50 -0.69
C PHE A 107 -8.40 2.87 -0.52
N GLY A 108 -9.17 2.00 0.15
CA GLY A 108 -10.61 2.18 0.36
C GLY A 108 -11.01 2.37 1.83
N VAL A 109 -10.27 1.78 2.79
CA VAL A 109 -10.71 1.69 4.19
C VAL A 109 -10.82 3.06 4.88
N ARG A 110 -10.04 4.06 4.45
CA ARG A 110 -10.12 5.44 4.96
C ARG A 110 -11.48 6.08 4.69
N ASN A 111 -12.21 5.61 3.67
CA ASN A 111 -13.53 6.12 3.26
C ASN A 111 -14.67 5.40 3.99
N LEU A 112 -14.42 4.27 4.62
CA LEU A 112 -15.43 3.50 5.36
C LEU A 112 -15.65 4.13 6.73
N ARG A 113 -16.72 4.92 6.87
CA ARG A 113 -17.06 5.62 8.12
C ARG A 113 -18.54 5.44 8.47
N PRO A 114 -18.81 5.00 9.69
CA PRO A 114 -17.92 4.66 10.81
C PRO A 114 -17.19 3.32 10.58
N ARG A 115 -15.85 3.30 10.71
CA ARG A 115 -15.02 2.10 10.49
C ARG A 115 -15.43 0.86 11.30
N PRO A 116 -15.77 0.97 12.58
CA PRO A 116 -16.19 -0.20 13.36
C PRO A 116 -17.37 -0.96 12.73
N HIS A 117 -18.30 -0.28 12.10
CA HIS A 117 -19.43 -0.93 11.43
C HIS A 117 -18.99 -1.72 10.21
N ALA A 118 -18.12 -1.14 9.36
CA ALA A 118 -17.56 -1.85 8.20
C ALA A 118 -16.71 -3.05 8.63
N LEU A 119 -15.87 -2.90 9.66
CA LEU A 119 -15.05 -3.99 10.18
C LEU A 119 -15.88 -5.13 10.78
N ASN A 120 -17.00 -4.82 11.45
CA ASN A 120 -17.94 -5.83 11.94
C ASN A 120 -18.61 -6.59 10.78
N GLU A 121 -18.94 -5.88 9.68
CA GLU A 121 -19.52 -6.51 8.50
C GLU A 121 -18.49 -7.40 7.78
N ILE A 122 -17.25 -6.94 7.67
CA ILE A 122 -16.13 -7.74 7.13
C ILE A 122 -15.91 -8.99 8.01
N ARG A 123 -15.94 -8.83 9.34
CA ARG A 123 -15.87 -9.95 10.28
C ARG A 123 -16.98 -10.95 10.05
N ARG A 124 -18.22 -10.51 9.86
CA ARG A 124 -19.38 -11.37 9.63
C ARG A 124 -19.20 -12.28 8.41
N VAL A 125 -18.71 -11.72 7.31
CA VAL A 125 -18.57 -12.47 6.04
C VAL A 125 -17.31 -13.33 5.98
N LEU A 126 -16.31 -13.09 6.83
CA LEU A 126 -15.10 -13.91 6.92
C LEU A 126 -15.38 -15.21 7.68
N ALA A 127 -14.86 -16.31 7.18
CA ALA A 127 -14.81 -17.59 7.90
C ALA A 127 -13.95 -17.45 9.18
N PRO A 128 -14.16 -18.31 10.20
CA PRO A 128 -13.27 -18.38 11.36
C PRO A 128 -11.81 -18.58 10.91
N GLY A 129 -10.89 -17.76 11.40
CA GLY A 129 -9.50 -17.73 10.96
C GLY A 129 -9.26 -17.05 9.61
N GLY A 130 -10.30 -16.51 9.00
CA GLY A 130 -10.20 -15.79 7.72
C GLY A 130 -9.28 -14.57 7.80
N THR A 131 -8.74 -14.18 6.66
CA THR A 131 -7.69 -13.14 6.56
C THR A 131 -8.24 -11.84 6.01
N LEU A 132 -7.96 -10.73 6.70
CA LEU A 132 -8.16 -9.37 6.21
C LEU A 132 -6.82 -8.74 5.85
N VAL A 133 -6.67 -8.28 4.60
CA VAL A 133 -5.46 -7.61 4.13
C VAL A 133 -5.82 -6.19 3.69
N VAL A 134 -5.24 -5.19 4.33
CA VAL A 134 -5.53 -3.77 4.06
C VAL A 134 -4.26 -3.04 3.64
N LEU A 135 -4.30 -2.44 2.47
CA LEU A 135 -3.30 -1.51 1.95
C LEU A 135 -3.89 -0.10 1.93
N GLU A 136 -3.30 0.84 2.68
CA GLU A 136 -3.88 2.18 2.78
C GLU A 136 -2.82 3.29 2.86
N ALA A 137 -3.18 4.45 2.32
CA ALA A 137 -2.42 5.68 2.46
C ALA A 137 -2.66 6.28 3.86
N THR A 138 -1.58 6.59 4.56
CA THR A 138 -1.60 7.07 5.94
C THR A 138 -0.97 8.45 6.05
N ALA A 139 -1.37 9.21 7.05
CA ALA A 139 -0.65 10.44 7.39
C ALA A 139 0.82 10.13 7.68
N PRO A 140 1.75 10.95 7.19
CA PRO A 140 3.17 10.76 7.44
C PRO A 140 3.46 10.68 8.95
N PRO A 141 4.11 9.60 9.42
CA PRO A 141 4.42 9.44 10.83
C PRO A 141 5.45 10.48 11.28
N PRO A 142 5.56 10.76 12.59
CA PRO A 142 6.62 11.61 13.12
C PRO A 142 8.01 11.13 12.69
N GLY A 143 8.89 12.07 12.35
CA GLY A 143 10.26 11.76 11.94
C GLY A 143 10.86 12.87 11.06
N PRO A 144 12.14 12.74 10.67
CA PRO A 144 12.86 13.80 9.94
C PRO A 144 12.26 14.11 8.56
N LEU A 145 11.54 13.16 7.96
CA LEU A 145 10.87 13.34 6.67
C LEU A 145 9.38 13.74 6.80
N ALA A 146 8.85 13.85 8.03
CA ALA A 146 7.44 14.17 8.25
C ALA A 146 7.03 15.53 7.66
N GLY A 147 7.88 16.56 7.80
CA GLY A 147 7.64 17.90 7.26
C GLY A 147 7.49 17.88 5.74
N PRO A 148 8.53 17.46 5.00
CA PRO A 148 8.48 17.31 3.55
C PRO A 148 7.33 16.45 3.02
N GLN A 149 7.06 15.31 3.66
CA GLN A 149 5.96 14.42 3.26
C GLN A 149 4.58 15.08 3.49
N ARG A 150 4.37 15.76 4.63
CA ARG A 150 3.13 16.51 4.91
C ARG A 150 2.94 17.64 3.90
N PHE A 151 4.02 18.36 3.57
CA PHE A 151 3.98 19.38 2.54
C PHE A 151 3.57 18.79 1.18
N TYR A 152 4.18 17.66 0.79
CA TYR A 152 3.83 16.98 -0.45
C TYR A 152 2.34 16.61 -0.50
N VAL A 153 1.82 15.92 0.52
CA VAL A 153 0.43 15.47 0.56
C VAL A 153 -0.53 16.65 0.63
N ARG A 154 -0.21 17.71 1.41
CA ARG A 154 -1.12 18.86 1.61
C ARG A 154 -1.12 19.87 0.47
N ARG A 155 -0.02 20.00 -0.27
CA ARG A 155 0.15 21.07 -1.27
C ARG A 155 0.37 20.53 -2.68
N VAL A 156 1.28 19.55 -2.83
CA VAL A 156 1.65 19.05 -4.16
C VAL A 156 0.56 18.14 -4.72
N VAL A 157 0.01 17.24 -3.92
CA VAL A 157 -1.08 16.33 -4.35
C VAL A 157 -2.31 17.09 -4.85
N PRO A 158 -2.88 18.07 -4.11
CA PRO A 158 -3.99 18.89 -4.63
C PRO A 158 -3.61 19.71 -5.87
N LEU A 159 -2.37 20.24 -5.93
CA LEU A 159 -1.90 20.98 -7.10
C LEU A 159 -1.85 20.11 -8.35
N LEU A 160 -1.34 18.88 -8.25
CA LEU A 160 -1.36 17.90 -9.33
C LEU A 160 -2.80 17.54 -9.73
N GLY A 161 -3.73 17.60 -8.78
CA GLY A 161 -5.15 17.39 -9.03
C GLY A 161 -5.74 18.37 -10.05
N HIS A 162 -5.21 19.58 -10.19
CA HIS A 162 -5.66 20.52 -11.23
C HIS A 162 -5.40 20.04 -12.66
N LEU A 163 -4.54 19.04 -12.85
CA LEU A 163 -4.34 18.36 -14.13
C LEU A 163 -5.40 17.27 -14.40
N SER A 164 -6.23 16.96 -13.40
CA SER A 164 -7.35 16.03 -13.48
C SER A 164 -8.62 16.73 -13.95
N PRO A 165 -9.54 15.98 -14.59
CA PRO A 165 -10.90 16.46 -14.84
C PRO A 165 -11.66 16.82 -13.55
N ASP A 166 -11.33 16.20 -12.41
CA ASP A 166 -11.90 16.49 -11.10
C ASP A 166 -10.83 16.83 -10.05
N PRO A 167 -10.44 18.10 -9.91
CA PRO A 167 -9.50 18.54 -8.88
C PRO A 167 -9.99 18.31 -7.44
N SER A 168 -11.32 18.26 -7.23
CA SER A 168 -11.92 18.10 -5.91
C SER A 168 -11.59 16.74 -5.29
N ALA A 169 -11.44 15.70 -6.13
CA ALA A 169 -11.07 14.35 -5.72
C ALA A 169 -9.68 14.32 -5.05
N TYR A 170 -8.74 15.13 -5.51
CA TYR A 170 -7.38 15.18 -4.95
C TYR A 170 -7.29 16.02 -3.67
N ALA A 171 -8.11 17.07 -3.56
CA ALA A 171 -8.30 17.79 -2.31
C ALA A 171 -8.91 16.88 -1.24
N TYR A 172 -9.92 16.08 -1.63
CA TYR A 172 -10.50 15.05 -0.78
C TYR A 172 -9.47 13.97 -0.38
N LEU A 173 -8.67 13.48 -1.33
CA LEU A 173 -7.62 12.49 -1.07
C LEU A 173 -6.65 13.00 0.01
N SER A 174 -6.15 14.22 -0.14
CA SER A 174 -5.27 14.82 0.86
C SER A 174 -5.92 14.89 2.23
N ARG A 175 -7.15 15.38 2.32
CA ARG A 175 -7.90 15.50 3.57
C ARG A 175 -8.14 14.14 4.22
N SER A 176 -8.66 13.15 3.47
CA SER A 176 -8.98 11.82 3.97
C SER A 176 -7.77 11.06 4.49
N ILE A 177 -6.57 11.25 3.91
CA ILE A 177 -5.31 10.70 4.41
C ILE A 177 -5.00 11.22 5.83
N PHE A 178 -5.13 12.54 6.05
CA PHE A 178 -4.86 13.11 7.38
C PHE A 178 -5.92 12.75 8.41
N GLU A 179 -7.18 12.64 7.99
CA GLU A 179 -8.28 12.21 8.84
C GLU A 179 -8.19 10.72 9.22
N PHE A 180 -7.62 9.89 8.36
CA PHE A 180 -7.35 8.47 8.66
C PHE A 180 -6.24 8.33 9.70
N GLY A 181 -5.28 9.25 9.71
CA GLY A 181 -4.18 9.25 10.65
C GLY A 181 -3.00 8.36 10.25
N ALA A 182 -2.09 8.12 11.19
CA ALA A 182 -0.84 7.38 10.96
C ALA A 182 -0.96 5.86 11.16
N GLY A 183 -2.15 5.36 11.46
CA GLY A 183 -2.44 3.93 11.56
C GLY A 183 -2.75 3.34 12.93
N PRO A 184 -2.25 3.86 14.08
CA PRO A 184 -2.55 3.25 15.38
C PRO A 184 -4.04 3.19 15.73
N GLU A 185 -4.82 4.22 15.36
CA GLU A 185 -6.27 4.25 15.56
C GLU A 185 -6.97 3.15 14.76
N PHE A 186 -6.51 2.90 13.51
CA PHE A 186 -7.02 1.81 12.70
C PHE A 186 -6.65 0.44 13.29
N GLU A 187 -5.44 0.29 13.85
CA GLU A 187 -5.03 -0.94 14.53
C GLU A 187 -5.88 -1.20 15.77
N HIS A 188 -6.26 -0.14 16.49
CA HIS A 188 -7.21 -0.24 17.60
C HIS A 188 -8.61 -0.69 17.13
N ASP A 189 -9.11 -0.10 16.03
CA ASP A 189 -10.41 -0.47 15.44
C ASP A 189 -10.41 -1.95 15.00
N LEU A 190 -9.29 -2.44 14.40
CA LEU A 190 -9.13 -3.85 14.03
C LEU A 190 -9.20 -4.76 15.26
N ALA A 191 -8.47 -4.44 16.31
CA ALA A 191 -8.48 -5.23 17.55
C ALA A 191 -9.87 -5.24 18.20
N ALA A 192 -10.56 -4.10 18.25
CA ALA A 192 -11.93 -3.98 18.78
C ALA A 192 -12.94 -4.81 17.96
N ALA A 193 -12.73 -4.96 16.66
CA ALA A 193 -13.54 -5.80 15.79
C ALA A 193 -13.19 -7.30 15.86
N GLY A 194 -12.21 -7.69 16.70
CA GLY A 194 -11.80 -9.09 16.89
C GLY A 194 -10.78 -9.61 15.89
N PHE A 195 -10.01 -8.68 15.26
CA PHE A 195 -8.90 -9.04 14.38
C PHE A 195 -7.57 -8.99 15.13
N THR A 196 -6.74 -10.00 14.93
CA THR A 196 -5.34 -10.02 15.39
C THR A 196 -4.41 -9.70 14.23
N ILE A 197 -3.64 -8.62 14.34
CA ILE A 197 -2.69 -8.23 13.29
C ILE A 197 -1.46 -9.13 13.39
N VAL A 198 -1.19 -9.87 12.30
CA VAL A 198 -0.07 -10.81 12.19
C VAL A 198 1.11 -10.24 11.40
N HIS A 199 0.85 -9.31 10.48
CA HIS A 199 1.90 -8.67 9.71
C HIS A 199 1.63 -7.18 9.51
N ARG A 200 2.69 -6.38 9.56
CA ARG A 200 2.69 -4.94 9.25
C ARG A 200 3.84 -4.62 8.32
N ARG A 201 3.57 -3.85 7.29
CA ARG A 201 4.60 -3.34 6.41
C ARG A 201 4.36 -1.87 6.09
N ALA A 202 5.41 -1.07 6.17
CA ALA A 202 5.36 0.35 5.81
C ALA A 202 6.11 0.59 4.50
N PHE A 203 5.52 1.37 3.64
CA PHE A 203 6.10 1.84 2.39
C PHE A 203 6.24 3.36 2.43
N LEU A 204 7.06 3.91 1.56
CA LEU A 204 7.24 5.35 1.39
C LEU A 204 7.41 6.09 2.74
N PHE A 205 8.32 5.55 3.58
CA PHE A 205 8.60 6.08 4.92
C PHE A 205 7.37 6.13 5.86
N GLY A 206 6.42 5.23 5.65
CA GLY A 206 5.22 5.12 6.47
C GLY A 206 4.01 5.93 5.98
N SER A 207 4.10 6.58 4.81
CA SER A 207 2.93 7.23 4.17
C SER A 207 1.98 6.25 3.47
N THR A 208 2.36 4.98 3.39
CA THR A 208 1.49 3.88 2.96
C THR A 208 1.79 2.68 3.83
N ARG A 209 0.77 1.99 4.28
CA ARG A 209 0.89 0.83 5.15
C ARG A 209 0.06 -0.33 4.64
N LEU A 210 0.58 -1.52 4.91
CA LEU A 210 -0.08 -2.80 4.68
C LEU A 210 -0.24 -3.48 6.03
N TRP A 211 -1.44 -3.93 6.33
CA TRP A 211 -1.78 -4.75 7.48
C TRP A 211 -2.36 -6.06 7.01
N THR A 212 -1.91 -7.14 7.61
CA THR A 212 -2.51 -8.46 7.50
C THR A 212 -3.01 -8.85 8.88
N ALA A 213 -4.29 -9.17 8.97
CA ALA A 213 -4.93 -9.53 10.21
C ALA A 213 -5.78 -10.80 10.03
N HIS A 214 -5.78 -11.65 11.03
CA HIS A 214 -6.65 -12.84 11.09
C HIS A 214 -7.83 -12.57 12.00
N LEU A 215 -8.98 -13.08 11.61
CA LEU A 215 -10.12 -13.15 12.50
C LEU A 215 -9.85 -14.16 13.60
N SER A 216 -9.84 -13.72 14.85
CA SER A 216 -9.62 -14.62 15.99
C SER A 216 -10.67 -15.74 15.99
N SER A 217 -10.23 -16.99 16.04
CA SER A 217 -11.14 -18.13 16.20
C SER A 217 -11.80 -18.02 17.58
N ALA A 218 -13.09 -18.28 17.67
CA ALA A 218 -13.86 -18.16 18.91
C ALA A 218 -13.33 -19.02 20.09
N THR A 219 -12.32 -19.86 19.85
CA THR A 219 -11.69 -20.73 20.85
C THR A 219 -10.59 -20.04 21.66
N GLU A 220 -10.05 -18.86 21.21
CA GLU A 220 -8.96 -18.19 21.93
C GLU A 220 -9.45 -17.10 22.93
N GLY A 221 -10.73 -16.79 22.93
CA GLY A 221 -11.32 -15.76 23.81
C GLY A 221 -11.51 -16.15 25.27
N SER A 222 -11.13 -17.37 25.70
CA SER A 222 -11.28 -17.86 27.08
C SER A 222 -9.98 -18.29 27.77
N ALA A 223 -8.82 -18.00 27.21
CA ALA A 223 -7.54 -18.25 27.86
C ALA A 223 -7.04 -16.97 28.52
N ALA A 224 -7.35 -16.84 29.82
CA ALA A 224 -6.81 -15.81 30.71
C ALA A 224 -5.31 -15.59 30.53
N ILE A 225 -4.93 -14.32 30.59
CA ILE A 225 -3.59 -13.79 30.79
C ILE A 225 -2.77 -14.69 31.71
N ARG A 226 -1.87 -15.52 31.14
CA ARG A 226 -0.77 -16.13 31.86
C ARG A 226 0.53 -15.40 31.47
N PRO A 227 1.32 -14.93 32.43
CA PRO A 227 2.64 -14.38 32.13
C PRO A 227 3.57 -15.45 31.56
N PRO A 228 4.55 -15.10 30.70
CA PRO A 228 5.42 -16.08 30.04
C PRO A 228 6.30 -16.79 31.06
N ALA A 229 6.16 -18.10 31.15
CA ALA A 229 7.12 -18.95 31.84
C ALA A 229 8.40 -19.04 31.01
N VAL A 230 9.50 -18.69 31.63
CA VAL A 230 10.86 -18.89 31.12
C VAL A 230 11.08 -20.39 30.94
N GLN A 231 11.18 -20.85 29.71
CA GLN A 231 11.66 -22.21 29.41
C GLN A 231 13.09 -22.15 28.89
N SER A 232 13.96 -22.80 29.65
CA SER A 232 15.37 -23.03 29.36
C SER A 232 15.54 -23.84 28.06
N ALA A 233 16.45 -23.35 27.21
CA ALA A 233 16.88 -24.00 25.99
C ALA A 233 17.65 -25.31 26.29
N THR A 234 17.19 -26.41 25.70
CA THR A 234 18.02 -27.60 25.48
C THR A 234 18.30 -27.73 23.98
N ALA A 235 19.57 -27.82 23.66
CA ALA A 235 20.11 -27.96 22.33
C ALA A 235 19.74 -29.31 21.69
N GLY A 236 19.38 -29.30 20.41
CA GLY A 236 19.17 -30.48 19.61
C GLY A 236 19.18 -30.22 18.11
N GLY A 237 20.27 -30.61 17.44
CA GLY A 237 20.28 -31.09 16.05
C GLY A 237 20.12 -30.09 14.91
N ALA A 238 21.22 -29.56 14.40
CA ALA A 238 21.29 -28.90 13.09
C ALA A 238 21.13 -29.91 11.96
N SER A 239 19.95 -29.97 11.35
CA SER A 239 19.74 -30.60 10.03
C SER A 239 19.86 -29.51 8.96
N GLY A 240 20.86 -29.62 8.07
CA GLY A 240 21.12 -28.72 6.96
C GLY A 240 20.08 -28.88 5.84
N ALA A 241 18.91 -28.31 6.00
CA ALA A 241 17.93 -28.22 4.93
C ALA A 241 18.37 -27.15 3.91
N ARG A 242 18.61 -27.54 2.66
CA ARG A 242 18.82 -26.62 1.55
C ARG A 242 17.57 -25.75 1.38
N PRO A 243 17.72 -24.42 1.22
CA PRO A 243 16.55 -23.55 1.04
C PRO A 243 15.78 -23.97 -0.22
N HIS A 244 14.47 -23.97 -0.12
CA HIS A 244 13.55 -24.34 -1.20
C HIS A 244 13.82 -23.42 -2.44
N PRO A 245 13.86 -23.95 -3.68
CA PRO A 245 14.20 -23.20 -4.88
C PRO A 245 13.33 -21.93 -5.10
N ALA A 246 12.10 -21.93 -4.62
CA ALA A 246 11.22 -20.75 -4.63
C ALA A 246 11.71 -19.58 -3.75
N VAL A 247 12.51 -19.85 -2.70
CA VAL A 247 13.09 -18.82 -1.83
C VAL A 247 14.29 -18.17 -2.51
N VAL A 248 15.09 -18.95 -3.22
CA VAL A 248 16.27 -18.46 -3.95
C VAL A 248 15.86 -17.61 -5.18
N ALA A 249 14.79 -18.01 -5.89
CA ALA A 249 14.23 -17.23 -7.00
C ALA A 249 13.66 -15.88 -6.52
N ARG A 250 13.00 -15.85 -5.34
CA ARG A 250 12.49 -14.62 -4.73
C ARG A 250 13.60 -13.63 -4.37
N ASP A 251 14.74 -14.10 -3.92
CA ASP A 251 15.88 -13.23 -3.57
C ASP A 251 16.54 -12.64 -4.84
N ALA A 252 16.58 -13.36 -5.95
CA ALA A 252 17.10 -12.88 -7.23
C ALA A 252 16.18 -11.78 -7.83
N GLU A 253 14.88 -11.98 -7.84
CA GLU A 253 13.91 -10.95 -8.27
C GLU A 253 14.00 -9.69 -7.41
N TRP A 254 14.16 -9.85 -6.10
CA TRP A 254 14.28 -8.71 -5.18
C TRP A 254 15.55 -7.89 -5.44
N ARG A 255 16.67 -8.55 -5.72
CA ARG A 255 17.94 -7.88 -6.07
C ARG A 255 17.82 -7.15 -7.40
N ALA A 256 17.20 -7.75 -8.41
CA ALA A 256 16.95 -7.11 -9.70
C ALA A 256 16.09 -5.85 -9.56
N TRP A 257 15.01 -5.91 -8.77
CA TRP A 257 14.16 -4.75 -8.46
C TRP A 257 14.87 -3.68 -7.64
N ALA A 258 15.73 -4.06 -6.70
CA ALA A 258 16.55 -3.13 -5.94
C ALA A 258 17.55 -2.38 -6.85
N LEU A 259 18.15 -3.08 -7.81
CA LEU A 259 19.03 -2.50 -8.82
C LEU A 259 18.31 -1.52 -9.74
N ILE A 260 17.16 -1.89 -10.28
CA ILE A 260 16.34 -1.01 -11.12
C ILE A 260 15.97 0.28 -10.35
N ASN A 261 15.50 0.15 -9.11
CA ASN A 261 15.18 1.33 -8.29
C ASN A 261 16.43 2.16 -7.97
N LEU A 262 17.60 1.53 -7.79
CA LEU A 262 18.87 2.22 -7.59
C LEU A 262 19.24 3.06 -8.82
N VAL A 263 19.15 2.48 -10.01
CA VAL A 263 19.44 3.16 -11.27
C VAL A 263 18.48 4.33 -11.50
N VAL A 264 17.17 4.12 -11.28
CA VAL A 264 16.15 5.18 -11.41
C VAL A 264 16.40 6.30 -10.40
N ALA A 265 16.71 5.96 -9.15
CA ALA A 265 17.00 6.96 -8.11
C ALA A 265 18.28 7.75 -8.43
N ALA A 266 19.32 7.08 -8.94
CA ALA A 266 20.57 7.72 -9.38
C ALA A 266 20.34 8.67 -10.56
N ALA A 267 19.57 8.23 -11.57
CA ALA A 267 19.22 9.07 -12.73
C ALA A 267 18.42 10.30 -12.35
N LEU A 268 17.42 10.16 -11.44
CA LEU A 268 16.66 11.29 -10.93
C LEU A 268 17.53 12.26 -10.11
N THR A 269 18.43 11.73 -9.29
CA THR A 269 19.37 12.55 -8.53
C THR A 269 20.31 13.32 -9.47
N ALA A 270 20.85 12.67 -10.50
CA ALA A 270 21.70 13.30 -11.51
C ALA A 270 20.94 14.40 -12.29
N SER A 271 19.68 14.13 -12.66
CA SER A 271 18.82 15.12 -13.32
C SER A 271 18.55 16.33 -12.44
N LEU A 272 18.31 16.13 -11.14
CA LEU A 272 18.12 17.23 -10.18
C LEU A 272 19.41 18.03 -9.96
N VAL A 273 20.55 17.38 -9.89
CA VAL A 273 21.87 18.05 -9.82
C VAL A 273 22.13 18.87 -11.09
N TRP A 274 21.78 18.34 -12.26
CA TRP A 274 21.93 19.03 -13.54
C TRP A 274 20.99 20.26 -13.62
N VAL A 275 19.74 20.15 -13.20
CA VAL A 275 18.81 21.27 -13.10
C VAL A 275 19.36 22.35 -12.15
N LEU A 276 19.88 21.92 -10.98
CA LEU A 276 20.51 22.83 -10.02
C LEU A 276 21.71 23.55 -10.64
N TRP A 277 22.56 22.83 -11.38
CA TRP A 277 23.71 23.39 -12.09
C TRP A 277 23.30 24.39 -13.17
N ILE A 278 22.22 24.10 -13.95
CA ILE A 278 21.65 25.07 -14.91
C ILE A 278 21.17 26.32 -14.17
N LEU A 279 20.42 26.17 -13.08
CA LEU A 279 19.92 27.30 -12.29
C LEU A 279 21.06 28.14 -11.71
N THR A 280 22.21 27.54 -11.39
CA THR A 280 23.39 28.27 -10.91
C THR A 280 24.13 28.96 -12.03
N LYS A 281 24.29 28.31 -13.20
CA LYS A 281 25.05 28.85 -14.33
C LYS A 281 24.28 29.90 -15.15
N SER A 282 22.95 29.77 -15.23
CA SER A 282 22.09 30.67 -16.02
C SER A 282 21.95 32.08 -15.43
N GLY A 283 22.72 32.43 -14.43
CA GLY A 283 22.91 33.78 -13.91
C GLY A 283 21.63 34.64 -13.90
N SER A 284 21.70 35.79 -14.48
CA SER A 284 20.62 36.79 -14.57
C SER A 284 19.66 36.62 -15.76
N ASP A 285 19.92 35.67 -16.68
CA ASP A 285 19.31 35.73 -18.03
C ASP A 285 18.00 34.94 -18.19
N LEU A 286 17.56 34.18 -17.20
CA LEU A 286 16.23 33.60 -17.22
C LEU A 286 15.19 34.60 -16.69
N PRO A 287 14.07 34.85 -17.43
CA PRO A 287 13.02 35.77 -17.02
C PRO A 287 12.12 35.21 -15.92
N LEU A 288 12.72 34.58 -14.90
CA LEU A 288 12.03 34.02 -13.77
C LEU A 288 12.07 35.02 -12.60
N ALA A 289 10.92 35.24 -11.95
CA ALA A 289 10.86 36.01 -10.72
C ALA A 289 11.77 35.39 -9.64
N ARG A 290 12.37 36.23 -8.77
CA ARG A 290 13.31 35.74 -7.70
C ARG A 290 12.74 34.58 -6.87
N TRP A 291 11.46 34.61 -6.56
CA TRP A 291 10.79 33.58 -5.79
C TRP A 291 10.70 32.25 -6.56
N GLN A 292 10.56 32.26 -7.90
CA GLN A 292 10.55 31.02 -8.71
C GLN A 292 11.92 30.35 -8.72
N LYS A 293 13.00 31.16 -8.77
CA LYS A 293 14.38 30.65 -8.62
C LYS A 293 14.57 30.00 -7.23
N GLN A 294 14.11 30.67 -6.16
CA GLN A 294 14.21 30.15 -4.80
C GLN A 294 13.43 28.84 -4.61
N ILE A 295 12.19 28.74 -5.14
CA ILE A 295 11.43 27.50 -5.10
C ILE A 295 12.12 26.40 -5.89
N GLY A 296 12.65 26.70 -7.08
CA GLY A 296 13.42 25.74 -7.88
C GLY A 296 14.62 25.18 -7.11
N TRP A 297 15.36 26.04 -6.40
CA TRP A 297 16.47 25.64 -5.53
C TRP A 297 16.01 24.71 -4.40
N VAL A 298 14.97 25.09 -3.67
CA VAL A 298 14.43 24.30 -2.55
C VAL A 298 13.94 22.93 -3.04
N LEU A 299 13.22 22.88 -4.15
CA LEU A 299 12.73 21.63 -4.72
C LEU A 299 13.87 20.73 -5.20
N SER A 300 14.91 21.30 -5.82
CA SER A 300 16.08 20.55 -6.28
C SER A 300 16.88 19.97 -5.11
N ILE A 301 17.15 20.77 -4.07
CA ILE A 301 17.83 20.31 -2.85
C ILE A 301 17.01 19.23 -2.15
N LEU A 302 15.71 19.42 -2.00
CA LEU A 302 14.82 18.44 -1.38
C LEU A 302 14.81 17.11 -2.17
N GLY A 303 14.76 17.22 -3.51
CA GLY A 303 14.84 16.06 -4.40
C GLY A 303 16.18 15.31 -4.23
N ILE A 304 17.32 16.02 -4.20
CA ILE A 304 18.64 15.42 -4.00
C ILE A 304 18.70 14.72 -2.63
N LEU A 305 18.20 15.33 -1.56
CA LEU A 305 18.21 14.73 -0.23
C LEU A 305 17.33 13.47 -0.15
N VAL A 306 16.12 13.51 -0.75
CA VAL A 306 15.18 12.39 -0.73
C VAL A 306 15.70 11.23 -1.60
N PHE A 307 16.11 11.52 -2.83
CA PHE A 307 16.59 10.50 -3.76
C PHE A 307 18.00 10.02 -3.43
N GLY A 308 18.89 10.87 -2.96
CA GLY A 308 20.22 10.51 -2.50
C GLY A 308 20.18 9.56 -1.31
N ALA A 309 19.37 9.86 -0.29
CA ALA A 309 19.17 8.97 0.86
C ALA A 309 18.52 7.63 0.47
N ARG A 310 17.66 7.62 -0.55
CA ARG A 310 17.06 6.40 -1.10
C ARG A 310 18.09 5.57 -1.86
N THR A 311 18.91 6.21 -2.69
CA THR A 311 19.99 5.56 -3.45
C THR A 311 20.98 4.89 -2.50
N GLY A 312 21.42 5.57 -1.44
CA GLY A 312 22.31 5.00 -0.43
C GLY A 312 21.72 3.78 0.29
N ARG A 313 20.44 3.81 0.67
CA ARG A 313 19.77 2.67 1.32
C ARG A 313 19.53 1.50 0.37
N LEU A 314 19.22 1.75 -0.90
CA LEU A 314 19.06 0.71 -1.91
C LEU A 314 20.42 0.06 -2.23
N ALA A 315 21.49 0.85 -2.33
CA ALA A 315 22.85 0.36 -2.47
C ALA A 315 23.25 -0.52 -1.28
N PHE A 316 23.01 -0.06 -0.04
CA PHE A 316 23.28 -0.85 1.17
C PHE A 316 22.48 -2.16 1.20
N ARG A 317 21.23 -2.19 0.75
CA ARG A 317 20.41 -3.41 0.67
C ARG A 317 20.83 -4.34 -0.47
N ALA A 318 21.32 -3.80 -1.59
CA ALA A 318 21.76 -4.59 -2.74
C ALA A 318 23.16 -5.18 -2.55
N PHE A 319 24.06 -4.41 -1.91
CA PHE A 319 25.48 -4.71 -1.82
C PHE A 319 26.03 -4.77 -0.38
N GLY A 320 25.20 -4.44 0.61
CA GLY A 320 25.59 -4.49 2.01
C GLY A 320 25.82 -5.92 2.52
N PRO A 321 26.55 -6.08 3.63
CA PRO A 321 26.82 -7.40 4.21
C PRO A 321 25.51 -8.08 4.59
N ALA A 322 25.43 -9.38 4.31
CA ALA A 322 24.27 -10.19 4.72
C ALA A 322 24.07 -10.07 6.24
N PRO A 323 22.82 -9.96 6.73
CA PRO A 323 22.57 -9.92 8.16
C PRO A 323 23.19 -11.15 8.81
N ARG A 324 24.09 -10.94 9.78
CA ARG A 324 24.63 -12.02 10.60
C ARG A 324 23.43 -12.71 11.24
N ARG A 325 23.20 -13.97 10.90
CA ARG A 325 22.30 -14.82 11.67
C ARG A 325 22.88 -14.90 13.07
N GLN A 326 22.19 -14.34 14.02
CA GLN A 326 22.47 -14.66 15.43
C GLN A 326 22.22 -16.15 15.58
N ALA A 327 23.26 -16.84 15.98
CA ALA A 327 23.26 -18.27 16.31
C ALA A 327 22.43 -18.53 17.56
#